data_9062b8bf666c0d4fd2f75b014cee014c
#
_entry.id   9062b8bf666c0d4fd2f75b014cee014c
#
_cell.length_a   1.000
_cell.length_b   1.000
_cell.length_c   1.000
_cell.angle_alpha   90.00
_cell.angle_beta   90.00
_cell.angle_gamma   90.00
#
_symmetry.space_group_name_H-M   'P 1'
#
loop_
_entity.id
_entity.type
_entity.pdbx_description
1 polymer ?
#
loop_
_entity_poly.entity_id
_entity_poly.type
_entity_poly.pdbx_seq_one_letter_code
_entity_poly.pdbx_strand_id
1 'polypeptide(L)'
;MGRVYIVGAGPGDPELITVKGLKLLERADVVLHDRLVPRELLRRVKPGAVVVDVGKQPGGVGPSQEEIHKLLLYYGERYELVVRLHGGDPLVFGRGFEECEFLVSRGIPCEFVPGVTSGLAAPAKYFIPPVLRGVASSVALATGREDPRKGARQVDFKKMASAVDTLVIYMGASAAGEIARELMAGGLPGDTPVAVVKSAYFSDEEFFTTVLAKLSSVPNPSIIVVGKVVARGVRLWEAAKRL
;
A
#
# COMPACT_ATOMS: atom_id res chain seq x y z
N MET A 1 0.99 -7.69 30.92
CA MET A 1 0.54 -6.73 29.91
C MET A 1 1.33 -6.99 28.66
N GLY A 2 0.65 -7.36 27.59
CA GLY A 2 1.31 -7.74 26.35
C GLY A 2 1.80 -6.53 25.56
N ARG A 3 2.46 -6.81 24.43
CA ARG A 3 2.92 -5.80 23.47
C ARG A 3 2.26 -6.04 22.12
N VAL A 4 1.81 -4.97 21.48
CA VAL A 4 1.27 -5.01 20.13
C VAL A 4 2.32 -4.53 19.14
N TYR A 5 2.56 -5.31 18.09
CA TYR A 5 3.41 -4.92 16.97
C TYR A 5 2.55 -4.66 15.74
N ILE A 6 2.67 -3.46 15.21
CA ILE A 6 2.05 -3.05 13.94
C ILE A 6 3.06 -3.35 12.83
N VAL A 7 2.82 -4.42 12.06
CA VAL A 7 3.80 -5.02 11.15
C VAL A 7 3.35 -4.91 9.71
N GLY A 8 4.24 -4.47 8.83
CA GLY A 8 4.04 -4.53 7.38
C GLY A 8 4.33 -5.92 6.83
N ALA A 9 3.36 -6.50 6.14
CA ALA A 9 3.49 -7.80 5.46
C ALA A 9 4.21 -7.73 4.11
N GLY A 10 4.48 -6.53 3.61
CA GLY A 10 4.95 -6.36 2.24
C GLY A 10 3.83 -6.34 1.20
N PRO A 11 4.17 -6.27 -0.10
CA PRO A 11 3.24 -5.93 -1.18
C PRO A 11 2.39 -7.11 -1.68
N GLY A 12 2.61 -8.33 -1.19
CA GLY A 12 1.90 -9.54 -1.63
C GLY A 12 2.79 -10.77 -1.77
N ASP A 13 4.07 -10.60 -2.08
CA ASP A 13 5.06 -11.67 -2.03
C ASP A 13 5.47 -11.93 -0.57
N PRO A 14 5.31 -13.16 -0.06
CA PRO A 14 5.66 -13.49 1.32
C PRO A 14 7.16 -13.33 1.64
N GLU A 15 8.05 -13.38 0.64
CA GLU A 15 9.48 -13.19 0.81
C GLU A 15 9.87 -11.71 0.99
N LEU A 16 8.94 -10.78 0.70
CA LEU A 16 9.14 -9.35 0.88
C LEU A 16 8.72 -8.83 2.27
N ILE A 17 8.37 -9.71 3.19
CA ILE A 17 8.26 -9.36 4.60
C ILE A 17 9.66 -9.13 5.19
N THR A 18 9.78 -8.21 6.13
CA THR A 18 11.06 -8.02 6.83
C THR A 18 11.37 -9.19 7.76
N VAL A 19 12.65 -9.49 7.96
CA VAL A 19 13.10 -10.55 8.90
C VAL A 19 12.53 -10.32 10.31
N LYS A 20 12.46 -9.07 10.77
CA LYS A 20 11.84 -8.74 12.07
C LYS A 20 10.35 -9.05 12.07
N GLY A 21 9.63 -8.66 11.03
CA GLY A 21 8.20 -8.94 10.88
C GLY A 21 7.89 -10.44 10.89
N LEU A 22 8.65 -11.23 10.13
CA LEU A 22 8.50 -12.68 10.08
C LEU A 22 8.73 -13.34 11.44
N LYS A 23 9.83 -13.00 12.13
CA LYS A 23 10.13 -13.53 13.48
C LYS A 23 9.05 -13.21 14.51
N LEU A 24 8.44 -12.04 14.42
CA LEU A 24 7.31 -11.66 15.29
C LEU A 24 6.06 -12.46 14.94
N LEU A 25 5.74 -12.59 13.66
CA LEU A 25 4.61 -13.36 13.17
C LEU A 25 4.66 -14.83 13.62
N GLU A 26 5.83 -15.47 13.49
CA GLU A 26 6.06 -16.87 13.90
C GLU A 26 5.91 -17.12 15.41
N ARG A 27 6.04 -16.08 16.21
CA ARG A 27 5.97 -16.16 17.68
C ARG A 27 4.66 -15.59 18.23
N ALA A 28 3.85 -14.95 17.40
CA ALA A 28 2.63 -14.26 17.82
C ALA A 28 1.64 -15.21 18.54
N ASP A 29 1.03 -14.72 19.63
CA ASP A 29 -0.10 -15.39 20.28
C ASP A 29 -1.41 -15.06 19.55
N VAL A 30 -1.48 -13.84 19.00
CA VAL A 30 -2.62 -13.35 18.23
C VAL A 30 -2.12 -12.59 17.02
N VAL A 31 -2.76 -12.84 15.87
CA VAL A 31 -2.54 -12.11 14.62
C VAL A 31 -3.86 -11.54 14.12
N LEU A 32 -3.94 -10.21 14.03
CA LEU A 32 -5.03 -9.54 13.32
C LEU A 32 -4.50 -9.08 11.96
N HIS A 33 -5.11 -9.51 10.85
CA HIS A 33 -4.55 -9.24 9.52
C HIS A 33 -5.54 -8.60 8.56
N ASP A 34 -4.99 -7.82 7.61
CA ASP A 34 -5.75 -7.25 6.49
C ASP A 34 -6.03 -8.30 5.41
N ARG A 35 -7.00 -8.00 4.54
CA ARG A 35 -7.39 -8.84 3.39
C ARG A 35 -6.24 -9.07 2.39
N LEU A 36 -5.39 -8.06 2.18
CA LEU A 36 -4.27 -8.11 1.22
C LEU A 36 -2.98 -8.71 1.80
N VAL A 37 -3.06 -9.39 2.94
CA VAL A 37 -1.94 -10.17 3.49
C VAL A 37 -1.88 -11.52 2.78
N PRO A 38 -0.71 -11.96 2.28
CA PRO A 38 -0.54 -13.26 1.64
C PRO A 38 -0.89 -14.40 2.60
N ARG A 39 -1.68 -15.37 2.13
CA ARG A 39 -2.07 -16.55 2.94
C ARG A 39 -0.87 -17.38 3.38
N GLU A 40 0.19 -17.37 2.59
CA GLU A 40 1.47 -18.03 2.90
C GLU A 40 2.08 -17.53 4.21
N LEU A 41 1.98 -16.24 4.49
CA LEU A 41 2.42 -15.68 5.76
C LEU A 41 1.56 -16.16 6.93
N LEU A 42 0.25 -16.30 6.74
CA LEU A 42 -0.64 -16.79 7.79
C LEU A 42 -0.34 -18.26 8.16
N ARG A 43 0.22 -19.04 7.24
CA ARG A 43 0.68 -20.42 7.53
C ARG A 43 1.96 -20.46 8.36
N ARG A 44 2.67 -19.33 8.50
CA ARG A 44 3.87 -19.22 9.35
C ARG A 44 3.56 -18.92 10.80
N VAL A 45 2.32 -18.64 11.12
CA VAL A 45 1.86 -18.40 12.50
C VAL A 45 1.97 -19.70 13.31
N LYS A 46 2.43 -19.60 14.56
CA LYS A 46 2.60 -20.78 15.41
C LYS A 46 1.27 -21.53 15.66
N PRO A 47 1.30 -22.86 15.82
CA PRO A 47 0.13 -23.61 16.20
C PRO A 47 -0.52 -23.08 17.49
N GLY A 48 -1.86 -23.00 17.49
CA GLY A 48 -2.62 -22.52 18.63
C GLY A 48 -2.74 -20.99 18.76
N ALA A 49 -2.08 -20.21 17.92
CA ALA A 49 -2.31 -18.76 17.90
C ALA A 49 -3.71 -18.42 17.37
N VAL A 50 -4.27 -17.33 17.88
CA VAL A 50 -5.55 -16.78 17.40
C VAL A 50 -5.29 -15.95 16.14
N VAL A 51 -5.96 -16.26 15.05
CA VAL A 51 -5.87 -15.51 13.78
C VAL A 51 -7.22 -14.88 13.48
N VAL A 52 -7.23 -13.55 13.31
CA VAL A 52 -8.45 -12.74 13.11
C VAL A 52 -8.33 -11.96 11.82
N ASP A 53 -9.24 -12.19 10.87
CA ASP A 53 -9.38 -11.38 9.67
C ASP A 53 -10.13 -10.08 10.02
N VAL A 54 -9.46 -8.94 9.87
CA VAL A 54 -10.03 -7.60 10.03
C VAL A 54 -10.08 -6.84 8.71
N GLY A 55 -9.82 -7.52 7.60
CA GLY A 55 -9.84 -6.96 6.25
C GLY A 55 -11.25 -6.64 5.76
N LYS A 56 -11.41 -5.48 5.12
CA LYS A 56 -12.66 -5.12 4.47
C LYS A 56 -12.85 -5.89 3.17
N GLN A 57 -13.98 -6.56 3.01
CA GLN A 57 -14.38 -7.23 1.78
C GLN A 57 -14.79 -6.21 0.68
N PRO A 58 -14.79 -6.61 -0.60
CA PRO A 58 -15.40 -5.81 -1.65
C PRO A 58 -16.84 -5.43 -1.27
N GLY A 59 -17.19 -4.16 -1.47
CA GLY A 59 -18.49 -3.65 -0.99
C GLY A 59 -18.46 -3.02 0.41
N GLY A 60 -17.28 -3.04 1.10
CA GLY A 60 -17.08 -2.34 2.38
C GLY A 60 -17.55 -3.11 3.61
N VAL A 61 -17.94 -4.37 3.44
CA VAL A 61 -18.32 -5.25 4.55
C VAL A 61 -17.07 -5.66 5.33
N GLY A 62 -17.09 -5.48 6.65
CA GLY A 62 -15.98 -5.80 7.55
C GLY A 62 -15.94 -4.83 8.74
N PRO A 63 -15.05 -5.08 9.72
CA PRO A 63 -15.00 -4.26 10.92
C PRO A 63 -14.65 -2.79 10.60
N SER A 64 -15.29 -1.89 11.32
CA SER A 64 -14.94 -0.48 11.35
C SER A 64 -13.56 -0.30 12.01
N GLN A 65 -12.93 0.86 11.82
CA GLN A 65 -11.66 1.13 12.51
C GLN A 65 -11.82 1.13 14.03
N GLU A 66 -12.97 1.58 14.52
CA GLU A 66 -13.25 1.55 15.96
C GLU A 66 -13.36 0.12 16.49
N GLU A 67 -13.95 -0.79 15.75
CA GLU A 67 -13.99 -2.22 16.11
C GLU A 67 -12.60 -2.85 16.08
N ILE A 68 -11.75 -2.51 15.09
CA ILE A 68 -10.35 -2.95 15.05
C ILE A 68 -9.59 -2.44 16.29
N HIS A 69 -9.77 -1.18 16.67
CA HIS A 69 -9.19 -0.62 17.88
C HIS A 69 -9.61 -1.39 19.14
N LYS A 70 -10.90 -1.72 19.28
CA LYS A 70 -11.43 -2.53 20.40
C LYS A 70 -10.84 -3.93 20.44
N LEU A 71 -10.71 -4.58 19.26
CA LEU A 71 -10.07 -5.90 19.16
C LEU A 71 -8.60 -5.85 19.56
N LEU A 72 -7.85 -4.87 19.06
CA LEU A 72 -6.43 -4.70 19.42
C LEU A 72 -6.22 -4.48 20.91
N LEU A 73 -7.07 -3.66 21.53
CA LEU A 73 -7.05 -3.43 22.98
C LEU A 73 -7.37 -4.73 23.74
N TYR A 74 -8.46 -5.41 23.35
CA TYR A 74 -8.89 -6.66 23.99
C TYR A 74 -7.79 -7.71 24.01
N TYR A 75 -7.11 -7.92 22.86
CA TYR A 75 -6.02 -8.88 22.76
C TYR A 75 -4.74 -8.38 23.43
N GLY A 76 -4.40 -7.10 23.32
CA GLY A 76 -3.22 -6.51 23.95
C GLY A 76 -3.23 -6.57 25.48
N GLU A 77 -4.42 -6.57 26.10
CA GLU A 77 -4.57 -6.74 27.56
C GLU A 77 -4.38 -8.20 28.01
N ARG A 78 -4.62 -9.18 27.14
CA ARG A 78 -4.76 -10.61 27.51
C ARG A 78 -3.63 -11.50 27.03
N TYR A 79 -2.92 -11.10 25.98
CA TYR A 79 -1.88 -11.90 25.33
C TYR A 79 -0.53 -11.20 25.40
N GLU A 80 0.55 -11.96 25.44
CA GLU A 80 1.88 -11.41 25.60
C GLU A 80 2.39 -10.78 24.28
N LEU A 81 2.14 -11.42 23.14
CA LEU A 81 2.60 -10.96 21.83
C LEU A 81 1.45 -10.94 20.81
N VAL A 82 1.01 -9.72 20.47
CA VAL A 82 -0.02 -9.48 19.47
C VAL A 82 0.60 -8.84 18.24
N VAL A 83 0.31 -9.38 17.06
CA VAL A 83 0.73 -8.83 15.76
C VAL A 83 -0.49 -8.31 15.01
N ARG A 84 -0.47 -7.03 14.67
CA ARG A 84 -1.37 -6.42 13.68
C ARG A 84 -0.64 -6.39 12.34
N LEU A 85 -1.03 -7.25 11.40
CA LEU A 85 -0.37 -7.46 10.12
C LEU A 85 -1.08 -6.70 9.00
N HIS A 86 -0.45 -5.64 8.51
CA HIS A 86 -0.93 -4.79 7.42
C HIS A 86 -0.37 -5.22 6.06
N GLY A 87 -1.16 -5.11 5.00
CA GLY A 87 -0.61 -5.19 3.64
C GLY A 87 0.32 -4.00 3.35
N GLY A 88 1.45 -4.22 2.68
CA GLY A 88 2.44 -3.18 2.40
C GLY A 88 3.17 -2.69 3.65
N ASP A 89 3.17 -1.40 3.87
CA ASP A 89 3.72 -0.71 5.03
C ASP A 89 2.59 -0.09 5.88
N PRO A 90 2.58 -0.26 7.21
CA PRO A 90 1.49 0.20 8.06
C PRO A 90 1.37 1.73 8.14
N LEU A 91 2.43 2.47 7.85
CA LEU A 91 2.47 3.94 7.92
C LEU A 91 2.24 4.60 6.55
N VAL A 92 2.19 3.82 5.46
CA VAL A 92 1.89 4.33 4.11
C VAL A 92 0.43 4.00 3.76
N PHE A 93 -0.48 4.91 4.06
CA PHE A 93 -1.94 4.78 3.87
C PHE A 93 -2.59 3.58 4.59
N GLY A 94 -1.88 2.96 5.56
CA GLY A 94 -2.33 1.77 6.29
C GLY A 94 -3.06 2.04 7.60
N ARG A 95 -3.09 3.29 8.10
CA ARG A 95 -3.70 3.69 9.38
C ARG A 95 -3.04 3.09 10.62
N GLY A 96 -1.87 2.45 10.50
CA GLY A 96 -1.17 1.85 11.63
C GLY A 96 -0.84 2.85 12.75
N PHE A 97 -0.61 4.13 12.38
CA PHE A 97 -0.38 5.20 13.36
C PHE A 97 -1.59 5.38 14.28
N GLU A 98 -2.81 5.46 13.73
CA GLU A 98 -4.05 5.63 14.50
C GLU A 98 -4.27 4.44 15.47
N GLU A 99 -3.97 3.22 15.02
CA GLU A 99 -4.08 2.00 15.84
C GLU A 99 -3.09 2.02 17.01
N CYS A 100 -1.83 2.39 16.74
CA CYS A 100 -0.80 2.48 17.78
C CYS A 100 -1.06 3.62 18.78
N GLU A 101 -1.47 4.79 18.30
CA GLU A 101 -1.85 5.94 19.14
C GLU A 101 -3.00 5.58 20.11
N PHE A 102 -4.02 4.88 19.59
CA PHE A 102 -5.14 4.38 20.38
C PHE A 102 -4.68 3.43 21.50
N LEU A 103 -3.76 2.51 21.20
CA LEU A 103 -3.22 1.54 22.17
C LEU A 103 -2.37 2.22 23.23
N VAL A 104 -1.43 3.07 22.84
CA VAL A 104 -0.54 3.78 23.76
C VAL A 104 -1.32 4.69 24.69
N SER A 105 -2.37 5.38 24.22
CA SER A 105 -3.24 6.19 25.06
C SER A 105 -3.99 5.39 26.15
N ARG A 106 -4.00 4.04 26.03
CA ARG A 106 -4.61 3.11 27.00
C ARG A 106 -3.58 2.26 27.74
N GLY A 107 -2.30 2.64 27.67
CA GLY A 107 -1.22 1.98 28.38
C GLY A 107 -0.73 0.67 27.74
N ILE A 108 -1.17 0.30 26.54
CA ILE A 108 -0.67 -0.88 25.83
C ILE A 108 0.60 -0.50 25.03
N PRO A 109 1.75 -1.14 25.30
CA PRO A 109 2.97 -0.93 24.52
C PRO A 109 2.75 -1.29 23.04
N CYS A 110 3.13 -0.37 22.15
CA CYS A 110 2.98 -0.54 20.70
C CYS A 110 4.29 -0.20 20.00
N GLU A 111 4.64 -0.99 18.98
CA GLU A 111 5.86 -0.80 18.16
C GLU A 111 5.56 -1.01 16.69
N PHE A 112 6.14 -0.17 15.80
CA PHE A 112 6.06 -0.34 14.36
C PHE A 112 7.19 -1.21 13.81
N VAL A 113 6.82 -2.07 12.86
CA VAL A 113 7.77 -2.81 12.03
C VAL A 113 7.46 -2.48 10.57
N PRO A 114 8.32 -1.71 9.89
CA PRO A 114 8.10 -1.33 8.49
C PRO A 114 7.93 -2.52 7.56
N GLY A 115 7.24 -2.29 6.46
CA GLY A 115 7.13 -3.24 5.35
C GLY A 115 7.47 -2.60 4.02
N VAL A 116 7.66 -3.41 2.99
CA VAL A 116 7.84 -2.90 1.62
C VAL A 116 6.48 -2.44 1.09
N THR A 117 6.34 -1.13 0.88
CA THR A 117 5.08 -0.56 0.39
C THR A 117 4.84 -0.90 -1.09
N SER A 118 3.60 -1.19 -1.45
CA SER A 118 3.21 -1.58 -2.81
C SER A 118 3.53 -0.52 -3.87
N GLY A 119 3.51 0.76 -3.53
CA GLY A 119 3.83 1.84 -4.47
C GLY A 119 5.29 1.89 -4.90
N LEU A 120 6.20 1.26 -4.16
CA LEU A 120 7.60 1.09 -4.56
C LEU A 120 7.84 -0.31 -5.15
N ALA A 121 7.25 -1.33 -4.58
CA ALA A 121 7.47 -2.72 -5.00
C ALA A 121 6.78 -3.07 -6.33
N ALA A 122 5.55 -2.64 -6.54
CA ALA A 122 4.80 -2.95 -7.75
C ALA A 122 5.48 -2.42 -9.02
N PRO A 123 5.87 -1.13 -9.12
CA PRO A 123 6.60 -0.65 -10.29
C PRO A 123 8.00 -1.25 -10.43
N ALA A 124 8.69 -1.59 -9.33
CA ALA A 124 10.01 -2.20 -9.38
C ALA A 124 10.02 -3.55 -10.10
N LYS A 125 8.95 -4.34 -9.99
CA LYS A 125 8.75 -5.61 -10.71
C LYS A 125 8.81 -5.43 -12.24
N TYR A 126 8.46 -4.25 -12.72
CA TYR A 126 8.48 -3.86 -14.13
C TYR A 126 9.63 -2.90 -14.46
N PHE A 127 10.69 -2.91 -13.65
CA PHE A 127 11.89 -2.08 -13.82
C PHE A 127 11.62 -0.57 -13.81
N ILE A 128 10.48 -0.13 -13.28
CA ILE A 128 10.10 1.27 -13.19
C ILE A 128 10.59 1.83 -11.85
N PRO A 129 11.70 2.60 -11.83
CA PRO A 129 12.21 3.19 -10.60
C PRO A 129 11.38 4.43 -10.24
N PRO A 130 11.17 4.76 -8.95
CA PRO A 130 10.49 5.99 -8.56
C PRO A 130 11.31 7.25 -8.88
N VAL A 131 12.64 7.13 -8.89
CA VAL A 131 13.60 8.18 -9.28
C VAL A 131 14.69 7.59 -10.16
N LEU A 132 15.20 8.39 -11.09
CA LEU A 132 16.25 7.96 -12.02
C LEU A 132 17.14 9.16 -12.38
N ARG A 133 18.45 9.04 -12.15
CA ARG A 133 19.41 10.11 -12.45
C ARG A 133 19.26 10.62 -13.88
N GLY A 134 19.12 11.93 -14.07
CA GLY A 134 18.94 12.59 -15.36
C GLY A 134 17.54 12.48 -15.95
N VAL A 135 16.57 11.86 -15.25
CA VAL A 135 15.17 11.71 -15.70
C VAL A 135 14.19 12.22 -14.65
N ALA A 136 14.36 11.80 -13.39
CA ALA A 136 13.46 12.15 -12.28
C ALA A 136 14.24 12.20 -10.97
N SER A 137 14.17 13.31 -10.26
CA SER A 137 14.86 13.57 -8.99
C SER A 137 13.91 13.57 -7.78
N SER A 138 12.61 13.57 -8.04
CA SER A 138 11.57 13.64 -7.02
C SER A 138 10.46 12.63 -7.26
N VAL A 139 9.88 12.12 -6.17
CA VAL A 139 8.72 11.24 -6.18
C VAL A 139 7.75 11.64 -5.08
N ALA A 140 6.45 11.61 -5.38
CA ALA A 140 5.42 11.70 -4.36
C ALA A 140 4.57 10.43 -4.33
N LEU A 141 4.20 10.02 -3.12
CA LEU A 141 3.19 8.99 -2.85
C LEU A 141 1.90 9.71 -2.48
N ALA A 142 0.84 9.49 -3.24
CA ALA A 142 -0.45 10.16 -3.01
C ALA A 142 -1.60 9.17 -2.99
N THR A 143 -2.66 9.50 -2.24
CA THR A 143 -3.90 8.73 -2.30
C THR A 143 -4.86 9.36 -3.31
N GLY A 144 -5.44 8.53 -4.17
CA GLY A 144 -6.53 8.96 -5.08
C GLY A 144 -7.91 9.00 -4.40
N ARG A 145 -8.01 8.46 -3.17
CA ARG A 145 -9.25 8.44 -2.39
C ARG A 145 -8.97 8.89 -0.96
N GLU A 146 -9.66 9.92 -0.54
CA GLU A 146 -9.64 10.42 0.83
C GLU A 146 -10.91 10.04 1.59
N ASP A 147 -10.89 10.17 2.92
CA ASP A 147 -12.06 9.95 3.76
C ASP A 147 -13.14 11.02 3.43
N PRO A 148 -14.34 10.60 2.96
CA PRO A 148 -15.41 11.55 2.62
C PRO A 148 -15.83 12.48 3.78
N ARG A 149 -15.54 12.08 5.02
CA ARG A 149 -15.88 12.86 6.23
C ARG A 149 -14.97 14.09 6.40
N LYS A 150 -13.85 14.18 5.69
CA LYS A 150 -12.91 15.31 5.76
C LYS A 150 -13.38 16.55 4.99
N GLY A 151 -14.51 16.49 4.32
CA GLY A 151 -15.02 17.59 3.49
C GLY A 151 -14.25 17.73 2.17
N ALA A 152 -13.53 18.83 1.97
CA ALA A 152 -12.79 19.06 0.74
C ALA A 152 -11.58 18.13 0.62
N ARG A 153 -11.29 17.67 -0.60
CA ARG A 153 -10.11 16.89 -0.95
C ARG A 153 -8.84 17.67 -0.60
N GLN A 154 -7.90 17.04 0.10
CA GLN A 154 -6.64 17.67 0.50
C GLN A 154 -5.54 17.50 -0.55
N VAL A 155 -5.55 16.39 -1.31
CA VAL A 155 -4.59 16.14 -2.39
C VAL A 155 -4.96 16.97 -3.61
N ASP A 156 -4.11 17.95 -3.93
CA ASP A 156 -4.23 18.82 -5.11
C ASP A 156 -3.33 18.29 -6.24
N PHE A 157 -3.87 17.42 -7.09
CA PHE A 157 -3.12 16.84 -8.21
C PHE A 157 -2.71 17.87 -9.24
N LYS A 158 -3.43 18.98 -9.37
CA LYS A 158 -3.05 20.09 -10.26
C LYS A 158 -1.74 20.73 -9.80
N LYS A 159 -1.57 20.95 -8.50
CA LYS A 159 -0.30 21.46 -7.95
C LYS A 159 0.81 20.41 -8.03
N MET A 160 0.51 19.13 -7.79
CA MET A 160 1.49 18.06 -7.86
C MET A 160 2.09 17.87 -9.25
N ALA A 161 1.36 18.20 -10.30
CA ALA A 161 1.80 18.08 -11.69
C ALA A 161 3.11 18.81 -11.98
N SER A 162 3.36 19.96 -11.33
CA SER A 162 4.59 20.74 -11.48
C SER A 162 5.58 20.57 -10.33
N ALA A 163 5.18 19.91 -9.24
CA ALA A 163 5.98 19.83 -8.02
C ALA A 163 6.89 18.59 -7.96
N VAL A 164 6.54 17.52 -8.69
CA VAL A 164 7.30 16.26 -8.64
C VAL A 164 7.44 15.64 -10.03
N ASP A 165 8.54 14.89 -10.23
CA ASP A 165 8.83 14.25 -11.52
C ASP A 165 8.07 12.91 -11.68
N THR A 166 7.85 12.20 -10.57
CA THR A 166 7.14 10.93 -10.54
C THR A 166 6.05 10.96 -9.49
N LEU A 167 4.85 10.56 -9.88
CA LEU A 167 3.72 10.43 -8.97
C LEU A 167 3.29 8.97 -8.89
N VAL A 168 3.22 8.43 -7.67
CA VAL A 168 2.72 7.08 -7.37
C VAL A 168 1.41 7.21 -6.62
N ILE A 169 0.33 6.70 -7.21
CA ILE A 169 -1.03 6.90 -6.71
C ILE A 169 -1.59 5.59 -6.17
N TYR A 170 -1.96 5.61 -4.90
CA TYR A 170 -2.67 4.54 -4.20
C TYR A 170 -4.17 4.80 -4.23
N MET A 171 -4.98 3.75 -4.22
CA MET A 171 -6.44 3.87 -4.11
C MET A 171 -7.08 4.80 -5.15
N GLY A 172 -6.39 5.04 -6.28
CA GLY A 172 -6.82 5.95 -7.34
C GLY A 172 -7.65 5.30 -8.44
N ALA A 173 -7.92 4.01 -8.38
CA ALA A 173 -8.48 3.24 -9.49
C ALA A 173 -9.79 3.83 -10.05
N SER A 174 -10.76 4.14 -9.20
CA SER A 174 -12.05 4.72 -9.62
C SER A 174 -11.97 6.19 -10.03
N ALA A 175 -10.96 6.93 -9.53
CA ALA A 175 -10.76 8.35 -9.79
C ALA A 175 -9.69 8.62 -10.87
N ALA A 176 -9.14 7.58 -11.49
CA ALA A 176 -7.97 7.70 -12.37
C ALA A 176 -8.17 8.71 -13.51
N GLY A 177 -9.33 8.70 -14.15
CA GLY A 177 -9.66 9.67 -15.22
C GLY A 177 -9.81 11.12 -14.72
N GLU A 178 -10.31 11.32 -13.51
CA GLU A 178 -10.38 12.63 -12.87
C GLU A 178 -8.98 13.15 -12.53
N ILE A 179 -8.18 12.29 -11.88
CA ILE A 179 -6.77 12.59 -11.55
C ILE A 179 -5.98 12.95 -12.80
N ALA A 180 -6.18 12.23 -13.91
CA ALA A 180 -5.53 12.54 -15.17
C ALA A 180 -5.88 13.94 -15.69
N ARG A 181 -7.17 14.32 -15.64
CA ARG A 181 -7.60 15.67 -16.04
C ARG A 181 -6.99 16.76 -15.15
N GLU A 182 -6.93 16.53 -13.83
CA GLU A 182 -6.29 17.48 -12.91
C GLU A 182 -4.79 17.64 -13.18
N LEU A 183 -4.09 16.53 -13.39
CA LEU A 183 -2.65 16.55 -13.72
C LEU A 183 -2.38 17.30 -15.04
N MET A 184 -3.19 17.07 -16.06
CA MET A 184 -3.08 17.81 -17.33
C MET A 184 -3.42 19.30 -17.15
N ALA A 185 -4.44 19.63 -16.36
CA ALA A 185 -4.78 21.02 -16.01
C ALA A 185 -3.67 21.70 -15.19
N GLY A 186 -2.81 20.93 -14.52
CA GLY A 186 -1.60 21.37 -13.83
C GLY A 186 -0.37 21.48 -14.70
N GLY A 187 -0.48 21.18 -16.01
CA GLY A 187 0.58 21.36 -16.99
C GLY A 187 1.32 20.09 -17.41
N LEU A 188 0.96 18.90 -16.91
CA LEU A 188 1.56 17.66 -17.45
C LEU A 188 1.04 17.42 -18.87
N PRO A 189 1.96 17.11 -19.84
CA PRO A 189 1.57 16.73 -21.19
C PRO A 189 0.66 15.51 -21.23
N GLY A 190 -0.31 15.49 -22.14
CA GLY A 190 -1.24 14.37 -22.29
C GLY A 190 -0.58 13.05 -22.72
N ASP A 191 0.61 13.11 -23.30
CA ASP A 191 1.45 11.97 -23.68
C ASP A 191 2.37 11.48 -22.55
N THR A 192 2.28 12.09 -21.34
CA THR A 192 3.04 11.65 -20.16
C THR A 192 2.78 10.16 -19.91
N PRO A 193 3.85 9.32 -19.83
CA PRO A 193 3.70 7.89 -19.63
C PRO A 193 3.08 7.52 -18.28
N VAL A 194 2.18 6.55 -18.31
CA VAL A 194 1.52 5.98 -17.15
C VAL A 194 1.65 4.48 -17.13
N ALA A 195 2.00 3.92 -15.98
CA ALA A 195 1.94 2.48 -15.71
C ALA A 195 0.87 2.17 -14.68
N VAL A 196 0.17 1.06 -14.86
CA VAL A 196 -0.83 0.54 -13.93
C VAL A 196 -0.45 -0.88 -13.58
N VAL A 197 -0.35 -1.17 -12.28
CA VAL A 197 -0.11 -2.52 -11.75
C VAL A 197 -1.26 -2.89 -10.85
N LYS A 198 -2.11 -3.81 -11.30
CA LYS A 198 -3.20 -4.37 -10.51
C LYS A 198 -2.70 -5.55 -9.71
N SER A 199 -3.15 -5.69 -8.47
CA SER A 199 -2.91 -6.86 -7.60
C SER A 199 -1.46 -7.34 -7.63
N ALA A 200 -0.48 -6.41 -7.57
CA ALA A 200 0.94 -6.75 -7.65
C ALA A 200 1.31 -7.88 -6.68
N TYR A 201 2.04 -8.89 -7.17
CA TYR A 201 2.46 -10.10 -6.45
C TYR A 201 1.34 -11.09 -6.09
N PHE A 202 0.11 -10.89 -6.55
CA PHE A 202 -0.98 -11.85 -6.44
C PHE A 202 -1.21 -12.59 -7.76
N SER A 203 -1.94 -13.69 -7.72
CA SER A 203 -2.18 -14.54 -8.90
C SER A 203 -3.00 -13.86 -10.02
N ASP A 204 -3.76 -12.83 -9.68
CA ASP A 204 -4.57 -12.03 -10.59
C ASP A 204 -3.87 -10.70 -11.00
N GLU A 205 -2.53 -10.68 -10.89
CA GLU A 205 -1.74 -9.52 -11.27
C GLU A 205 -1.91 -9.18 -12.75
N GLU A 206 -2.14 -7.92 -13.04
CA GLU A 206 -2.17 -7.37 -14.39
C GLU A 206 -1.27 -6.13 -14.47
N PHE A 207 -0.55 -6.00 -15.57
CA PHE A 207 0.29 -4.84 -15.87
C PHE A 207 -0.02 -4.30 -17.26
N PHE A 208 -0.23 -3.00 -17.34
CA PHE A 208 -0.32 -2.31 -18.62
C PHE A 208 0.21 -0.88 -18.54
N THR A 209 0.53 -0.32 -19.70
CA THR A 209 0.96 1.07 -19.83
C THR A 209 -0.01 1.85 -20.72
N THR A 210 -0.10 3.13 -20.46
CA THR A 210 -0.88 4.08 -21.26
C THR A 210 -0.23 5.46 -21.21
N VAL A 211 -0.91 6.47 -21.73
CA VAL A 211 -0.55 7.87 -21.57
C VAL A 211 -1.63 8.61 -20.78
N LEU A 212 -1.26 9.71 -20.16
CA LEU A 212 -2.14 10.45 -19.24
C LEU A 212 -3.49 10.82 -19.87
N ALA A 213 -3.48 11.28 -21.13
CA ALA A 213 -4.72 11.64 -21.86
C ALA A 213 -5.69 10.46 -22.09
N LYS A 214 -5.19 9.22 -22.05
CA LYS A 214 -5.99 8.00 -22.24
C LYS A 214 -6.30 7.28 -20.92
N LEU A 215 -5.78 7.77 -19.79
CA LEU A 215 -6.05 7.19 -18.49
C LEU A 215 -7.53 7.40 -18.12
N SER A 216 -8.24 6.31 -17.92
CA SER A 216 -9.62 6.28 -17.45
C SER A 216 -9.72 5.49 -16.15
N SER A 217 -10.89 4.94 -15.81
CA SER A 217 -10.99 4.01 -14.69
C SER A 217 -10.11 2.77 -14.93
N VAL A 218 -9.44 2.31 -13.88
CA VAL A 218 -8.58 1.12 -13.93
C VAL A 218 -9.07 0.07 -12.92
N PRO A 219 -8.68 -1.21 -13.08
CA PRO A 219 -9.06 -2.26 -12.12
C PRO A 219 -8.61 -1.93 -10.70
N ASN A 220 -9.30 -2.45 -9.70
CA ASN A 220 -8.99 -2.30 -8.28
C ASN A 220 -8.66 -3.69 -7.66
N PRO A 221 -7.63 -3.80 -6.82
CA PRO A 221 -6.69 -2.78 -6.36
C PRO A 221 -5.55 -2.52 -7.36
N SER A 222 -5.17 -1.27 -7.55
CA SER A 222 -4.04 -0.91 -8.45
C SER A 222 -3.15 0.18 -7.86
N ILE A 223 -1.87 0.11 -8.23
CA ILE A 223 -0.91 1.20 -8.14
C ILE A 223 -0.80 1.85 -9.53
N ILE A 224 -0.92 3.18 -9.58
CA ILE A 224 -0.77 3.97 -10.79
C ILE A 224 0.51 4.80 -10.66
N VAL A 225 1.40 4.71 -11.65
CA VAL A 225 2.64 5.49 -11.70
C VAL A 225 2.60 6.42 -12.90
N VAL A 226 2.79 7.72 -12.66
CA VAL A 226 2.80 8.76 -13.69
C VAL A 226 4.19 9.39 -13.74
N GLY A 227 4.80 9.47 -14.92
CA GLY A 227 6.07 10.15 -15.11
C GLY A 227 6.98 9.50 -16.18
N LYS A 228 8.02 10.24 -16.57
CA LYS A 228 8.98 9.82 -17.61
C LYS A 228 9.73 8.53 -17.28
N VAL A 229 9.87 8.18 -16.00
CA VAL A 229 10.50 6.93 -15.52
C VAL A 229 9.79 5.69 -16.07
N VAL A 230 8.49 5.76 -16.31
CA VAL A 230 7.68 4.64 -16.82
C VAL A 230 8.21 4.17 -18.18
N ALA A 231 8.37 5.08 -19.16
CA ALA A 231 8.87 4.72 -20.47
C ALA A 231 10.29 4.13 -20.43
N ARG A 232 11.14 4.62 -19.53
CA ARG A 232 12.50 4.11 -19.35
C ARG A 232 12.52 2.72 -18.73
N GLY A 233 11.72 2.51 -17.69
CA GLY A 233 11.61 1.22 -17.02
C GLY A 233 11.05 0.14 -17.93
N VAL A 234 9.92 0.41 -18.59
CA VAL A 234 9.28 -0.54 -19.50
C VAL A 234 10.21 -0.96 -20.65
N ARG A 235 10.93 -0.02 -21.24
CA ARG A 235 11.93 -0.34 -22.28
C ARG A 235 13.00 -1.30 -21.77
N LEU A 236 13.49 -1.10 -20.55
CA LEU A 236 14.49 -1.97 -19.96
C LEU A 236 13.89 -3.35 -19.65
N TRP A 237 12.68 -3.39 -19.08
CA TRP A 237 11.97 -4.63 -18.78
C TRP A 237 11.69 -5.48 -20.04
N GLU A 238 11.25 -4.85 -21.12
CA GLU A 238 11.06 -5.53 -22.41
C GLU A 238 12.38 -6.06 -23.00
N ALA A 239 13.47 -5.31 -22.87
CA ALA A 239 14.78 -5.76 -23.28
C ALA A 239 15.26 -6.96 -22.46
N ALA A 240 15.08 -6.92 -21.13
CA ALA A 240 15.48 -8.01 -20.23
C ALA A 240 14.72 -9.32 -20.48
N LYS A 241 13.47 -9.27 -20.97
CA LYS A 241 12.71 -10.47 -21.35
C LYS A 241 13.22 -11.20 -22.58
N ARG A 242 14.09 -10.56 -23.38
CA ARG A 242 14.65 -11.13 -24.61
C ARG A 242 16.01 -11.81 -24.38
N LEU A 243 16.56 -11.66 -23.17
CA LEU A 243 17.79 -12.31 -22.73
C LEU A 243 17.53 -13.65 -22.06
#